data_031c53b9859e3065629b63b496dc3c27
#
_entry.id   031c53b9859e3065629b63b496dc3c27
#
_cell.length_a   1.000
_cell.length_b   1.000
_cell.length_c   1.000
_cell.angle_alpha   90.00
_cell.angle_beta   90.00
_cell.angle_gamma   90.00
#
_symmetry.space_group_name_H-M   'P 1'
#
loop_
_entity.id
_entity.type
_entity.pdbx_description
1 polymer ?
#
loop_
_entity_poly.entity_id
_entity_poly.type
_entity_poly.pdbx_seq_one_letter_code
_entity_poly.pdbx_strand_id
1 'polypeptide(L)'
;HILEHTVLCGSERFPVRDPFFSMLKRSLSTFMNAFTASDWTMYPFATQNRKDYYNLMDVYLDAAFFPDIDELSFKQEGHRLDVTGEGKAVRLVYKGVVYNEMKGAMSSPDQVMVRSLLNALYPDTTYRHNSGGEPAVIPSLTHEQLKAFHARHYHPSNAFFYTYGNLSLKDHLAFIEARVLSRFSRIDPGTDVPAQPRWTVPKAVVYHYPLDRSEDPEKKYQACVAWLLADIKDTFEVLVTAVIEQVLIGNAASPLRKALMDSQLGTA
;
A
#
# COMPACT_ATOMS: atom_id res chain seq x y z
N HIS A 1 1.28 -0.01 -5.91
CA HIS A 1 2.48 0.62 -5.36
C HIS A 1 3.34 1.25 -6.46
N ILE A 2 3.73 0.51 -7.50
CA ILE A 2 4.46 1.12 -8.65
C ILE A 2 3.65 2.27 -9.28
N LEU A 3 2.32 2.09 -9.39
CA LEU A 3 1.46 3.14 -9.91
C LEU A 3 1.35 4.33 -8.95
N GLU A 4 1.29 4.09 -7.64
CA GLU A 4 1.34 5.13 -6.60
C GLU A 4 2.55 6.07 -6.84
N HIS A 5 3.74 5.49 -7.04
CA HIS A 5 4.94 6.25 -7.35
C HIS A 5 4.87 6.93 -8.72
N THR A 6 4.48 6.19 -9.75
CA THR A 6 4.58 6.64 -11.14
C THR A 6 3.63 7.79 -11.46
N VAL A 7 2.41 7.84 -10.86
CA VAL A 7 1.49 8.97 -11.08
C VAL A 7 2.04 10.29 -10.53
N LEU A 8 2.94 10.24 -9.56
CA LEU A 8 3.59 11.42 -8.98
C LEU A 8 4.82 11.90 -9.76
N CYS A 9 5.19 11.22 -10.85
CA CYS A 9 6.37 11.55 -11.67
C CYS A 9 6.14 12.60 -12.75
N GLY A 10 4.89 12.99 -13.02
CA GLY A 10 4.50 13.98 -14.02
C GLY A 10 3.05 13.79 -14.43
N SER A 11 2.42 14.87 -14.88
CA SER A 11 1.02 14.88 -15.27
C SER A 11 0.70 15.96 -16.30
N GLU A 12 -0.50 15.93 -16.88
CA GLU A 12 -0.92 16.78 -17.99
C GLU A 12 -0.62 18.28 -17.78
N ARG A 13 -0.95 18.81 -16.60
CA ARG A 13 -0.72 20.24 -16.29
C ARG A 13 0.60 20.50 -15.58
N PHE A 14 1.20 19.47 -15.04
CA PHE A 14 2.49 19.53 -14.36
C PHE A 14 3.48 18.55 -15.02
N PRO A 15 3.83 18.77 -16.32
CA PRO A 15 4.71 17.88 -17.09
C PRO A 15 6.18 18.10 -16.73
N VAL A 16 6.46 17.98 -15.43
CA VAL A 16 7.79 18.13 -14.86
C VAL A 16 8.16 16.86 -14.12
N ARG A 17 9.43 16.53 -14.14
CA ARG A 17 9.91 15.39 -13.39
C ARG A 17 9.75 15.63 -11.88
N ASP A 18 9.14 14.67 -11.21
CA ASP A 18 8.98 14.62 -9.76
C ASP A 18 8.33 15.88 -9.14
N PRO A 19 7.11 16.30 -9.60
CA PRO A 19 6.42 17.45 -9.02
C PRO A 19 6.17 17.26 -7.52
N PHE A 20 5.95 16.04 -7.04
CA PHE A 20 5.79 15.70 -5.65
C PHE A 20 6.99 16.13 -4.80
N PHE A 21 8.22 15.72 -5.16
CA PHE A 21 9.43 16.11 -4.42
C PHE A 21 9.74 17.61 -4.53
N SER A 22 9.34 18.23 -5.63
CA SER A 22 9.44 19.69 -5.79
C SER A 22 8.50 20.41 -4.83
N MET A 23 7.27 19.95 -4.68
CA MET A 23 6.30 20.50 -3.73
C MET A 23 6.71 20.26 -2.27
N LEU A 24 7.23 19.07 -1.95
CA LEU A 24 7.71 18.74 -0.61
C LEU A 24 8.79 19.74 -0.11
N LYS A 25 9.59 20.28 -1.01
CA LYS A 25 10.65 21.25 -0.69
C LYS A 25 10.19 22.70 -0.72
N ARG A 26 9.10 23.03 -1.39
CA ARG A 26 8.70 24.42 -1.70
C ARG A 26 7.32 24.82 -1.17
N SER A 27 6.47 23.87 -0.84
CA SER A 27 5.17 24.15 -0.25
C SER A 27 5.28 24.47 1.25
N LEU A 28 4.21 24.99 1.80
CA LEU A 28 4.03 25.19 3.24
C LEU A 28 3.32 23.99 3.89
N SER A 29 3.39 22.85 3.26
CA SER A 29 2.74 21.61 3.74
C SER A 29 3.28 21.22 5.12
N THR A 30 2.38 20.79 5.98
CA THR A 30 2.72 20.14 7.25
C THR A 30 2.76 18.61 7.11
N PHE A 31 2.18 18.09 6.04
CA PHE A 31 2.22 16.68 5.67
C PHE A 31 2.00 16.51 4.16
N MET A 32 2.76 15.62 3.55
CA MET A 32 2.55 15.14 2.17
C MET A 32 3.02 13.70 2.10
N ASN A 33 2.19 12.81 1.56
CA ASN A 33 2.57 11.41 1.34
C ASN A 33 1.68 10.76 0.26
N ALA A 34 1.93 9.48 0.01
CA ALA A 34 1.06 8.57 -0.69
C ALA A 34 1.09 7.21 0.02
N PHE A 35 0.03 6.43 -0.06
CA PHE A 35 -0.08 5.12 0.57
C PHE A 35 -0.87 4.17 -0.32
N THR A 36 -0.40 2.95 -0.43
CA THR A 36 -1.13 1.85 -1.08
C THR A 36 -1.40 0.72 -0.08
N ALA A 37 -2.65 0.38 0.09
CA ALA A 37 -3.11 -0.79 0.82
C ALA A 37 -3.68 -1.84 -0.15
N SER A 38 -4.30 -2.89 0.38
CA SER A 38 -4.76 -4.01 -0.45
C SER A 38 -5.91 -3.67 -1.38
N ASP A 39 -6.74 -2.67 -1.06
CA ASP A 39 -7.95 -2.30 -1.79
C ASP A 39 -8.13 -0.78 -1.98
N TRP A 40 -7.16 0.02 -1.61
CA TRP A 40 -7.15 1.46 -1.85
C TRP A 40 -5.73 2.02 -2.01
N THR A 41 -5.64 3.15 -2.69
CA THR A 41 -4.46 4.02 -2.71
C THR A 41 -4.92 5.43 -2.38
N MET A 42 -4.22 6.15 -1.53
CA MET A 42 -4.54 7.53 -1.19
C MET A 42 -3.34 8.46 -1.31
N TYR A 43 -3.64 9.71 -1.62
CA TYR A 43 -2.67 10.79 -1.81
C TYR A 43 -3.02 11.95 -0.86
N PRO A 44 -2.64 11.85 0.42
CA PRO A 44 -3.00 12.85 1.43
C PRO A 44 -1.97 13.97 1.52
N PHE A 45 -2.47 15.17 1.79
CA PHE A 45 -1.65 16.30 2.17
C PHE A 45 -2.35 17.14 3.25
N ALA A 46 -1.58 17.92 4.00
CA ALA A 46 -2.08 18.88 4.94
C ALA A 46 -1.25 20.17 4.90
N THR A 47 -1.91 21.31 5.01
CA THR A 47 -1.29 22.62 5.10
C THR A 47 -2.21 23.60 5.82
N GLN A 48 -1.63 24.58 6.49
CA GLN A 48 -2.38 25.67 7.16
C GLN A 48 -2.56 26.91 6.27
N ASN A 49 -1.98 26.89 5.08
CA ASN A 49 -2.06 28.02 4.15
C ASN A 49 -3.08 27.77 3.04
N ARG A 50 -4.09 28.64 2.91
CA ARG A 50 -5.18 28.47 1.92
C ARG A 50 -4.67 28.40 0.49
N LYS A 51 -3.70 29.22 0.10
CA LYS A 51 -3.17 29.22 -1.28
C LYS A 51 -2.42 27.93 -1.56
N ASP A 52 -1.60 27.50 -0.64
CA ASP A 52 -0.84 26.26 -0.73
C ASP A 52 -1.76 25.04 -0.76
N TYR A 53 -2.86 25.06 0.00
CA TYR A 53 -3.87 24.00 -0.01
C TYR A 53 -4.42 23.72 -1.42
N TYR A 54 -4.83 24.78 -2.14
CA TYR A 54 -5.34 24.60 -3.50
C TYR A 54 -4.23 24.31 -4.52
N ASN A 55 -3.01 24.77 -4.32
CA ASN A 55 -1.87 24.39 -5.14
C ASN A 55 -1.57 22.89 -4.99
N LEU A 56 -1.53 22.37 -3.76
CA LEU A 56 -1.33 20.94 -3.49
C LEU A 56 -2.49 20.10 -4.01
N MET A 57 -3.72 20.54 -3.79
CA MET A 57 -4.90 19.87 -4.35
C MET A 57 -4.83 19.81 -5.87
N ASP A 58 -4.40 20.88 -6.53
CA ASP A 58 -4.27 20.93 -7.99
C ASP A 58 -3.24 19.91 -8.51
N VAL A 59 -2.08 19.84 -7.87
CA VAL A 59 -1.02 18.89 -8.23
C VAL A 59 -1.46 17.45 -8.00
N TYR A 60 -2.05 17.15 -6.84
CA TYR A 60 -2.49 15.77 -6.52
C TYR A 60 -3.66 15.31 -7.38
N LEU A 61 -4.63 16.16 -7.67
CA LEU A 61 -5.75 15.84 -8.56
C LEU A 61 -5.26 15.55 -9.97
N ASP A 62 -4.37 16.38 -10.49
CA ASP A 62 -3.82 16.19 -11.83
C ASP A 62 -2.96 14.92 -11.91
N ALA A 63 -2.11 14.71 -10.92
CA ALA A 63 -1.29 13.51 -10.82
C ALA A 63 -2.14 12.22 -10.74
N ALA A 64 -3.19 12.20 -9.91
CA ALA A 64 -4.00 11.01 -9.75
C ALA A 64 -4.84 10.67 -11.00
N PHE A 65 -5.45 11.67 -11.64
CA PHE A 65 -6.42 11.44 -12.72
C PHE A 65 -5.86 11.62 -14.14
N PHE A 66 -4.77 12.37 -14.30
CA PHE A 66 -4.17 12.68 -15.61
C PHE A 66 -2.64 12.53 -15.61
N PRO A 67 -2.09 11.44 -15.04
CA PRO A 67 -0.66 11.23 -15.00
C PRO A 67 -0.11 10.92 -16.40
N ASP A 68 1.16 11.25 -16.63
CA ASP A 68 1.86 10.91 -17.86
C ASP A 68 2.12 9.40 -17.98
N ILE A 69 2.43 8.74 -16.89
CA ILE A 69 2.81 7.31 -16.80
C ILE A 69 3.77 6.93 -17.94
N ASP A 70 4.87 7.66 -18.06
CA ASP A 70 5.85 7.39 -19.10
C ASP A 70 6.69 6.13 -18.80
N GLU A 71 7.27 5.54 -19.84
CA GLU A 71 8.03 4.28 -19.73
C GLU A 71 9.31 4.42 -18.88
N LEU A 72 9.94 5.61 -18.88
CA LEU A 72 11.15 5.83 -18.09
C LEU A 72 10.84 5.92 -16.61
N SER A 73 9.72 6.56 -16.25
CA SER A 73 9.21 6.59 -14.87
C SER A 73 8.86 5.19 -14.41
N PHE A 74 8.18 4.37 -15.23
CA PHE A 74 7.93 2.96 -14.91
C PHE A 74 9.25 2.19 -14.68
N LYS A 75 10.27 2.36 -15.52
CA LYS A 75 11.57 1.69 -15.36
C LYS A 75 12.33 2.18 -14.14
N GLN A 76 12.19 3.43 -13.77
CA GLN A 76 12.82 4.00 -12.58
C GLN A 76 12.14 3.52 -11.31
N GLU A 77 10.82 3.67 -11.22
CA GLU A 77 10.05 3.37 -10.02
C GLU A 77 9.76 1.87 -9.87
N GLY A 78 9.40 1.20 -10.94
CA GLY A 78 9.04 -0.22 -10.96
C GLY A 78 10.26 -1.12 -10.99
N HIS A 79 10.73 -1.43 -12.18
CA HIS A 79 11.91 -2.26 -12.38
C HIS A 79 12.57 -2.05 -13.75
N ARG A 80 13.85 -2.34 -13.81
CA ARG A 80 14.66 -2.42 -15.04
C ARG A 80 15.83 -3.37 -14.83
N LEU A 81 16.42 -3.82 -15.94
CA LEU A 81 17.73 -4.46 -15.89
C LEU A 81 18.83 -3.39 -15.86
N ASP A 82 19.81 -3.61 -14.99
CA ASP A 82 20.95 -2.72 -14.81
C ASP A 82 22.25 -3.55 -14.72
N VAL A 83 23.35 -2.96 -15.09
CA VAL A 83 24.67 -3.59 -15.07
C VAL A 83 25.36 -3.28 -13.74
N THR A 84 25.90 -4.28 -13.07
CA THR A 84 26.71 -4.12 -11.86
C THR A 84 28.00 -4.90 -11.95
N GLY A 85 29.02 -4.46 -11.18
CA GLY A 85 30.35 -5.08 -11.15
C GLY A 85 31.29 -4.51 -12.21
N GLU A 86 32.52 -4.94 -12.16
CA GLU A 86 33.60 -4.51 -13.05
C GLU A 86 34.34 -5.72 -13.64
N GLY A 87 34.90 -5.55 -14.84
CA GLY A 87 35.70 -6.57 -15.51
C GLY A 87 34.94 -7.89 -15.68
N LYS A 88 35.48 -9.00 -15.20
CA LYS A 88 34.88 -10.34 -15.29
C LYS A 88 33.72 -10.56 -14.31
N ALA A 89 33.49 -9.64 -13.36
CA ALA A 89 32.41 -9.70 -12.40
C ALA A 89 31.14 -8.94 -12.85
N VAL A 90 31.12 -8.46 -14.09
CA VAL A 90 29.93 -7.79 -14.66
C VAL A 90 28.74 -8.74 -14.72
N ARG A 91 27.62 -8.32 -14.20
CA ARG A 91 26.36 -9.07 -14.22
C ARG A 91 25.16 -8.15 -14.39
N LEU A 92 24.06 -8.68 -14.94
CA LEU A 92 22.76 -8.02 -14.98
C LEU A 92 22.01 -8.28 -13.68
N VAL A 93 21.39 -7.24 -13.16
CA VAL A 93 20.54 -7.29 -11.96
C VAL A 93 19.26 -6.49 -12.19
N TYR A 94 18.19 -6.87 -11.53
CA TYR A 94 17.00 -6.03 -11.47
C TYR A 94 17.24 -4.88 -10.48
N LYS A 95 16.84 -3.68 -10.88
CA LYS A 95 16.78 -2.47 -10.05
C LYS A 95 15.47 -1.74 -10.30
N GLY A 96 15.01 -0.97 -9.34
CA GLY A 96 13.84 -0.11 -9.36
C GLY A 96 13.56 0.35 -7.95
N VAL A 97 12.91 1.49 -7.76
CA VAL A 97 12.64 2.02 -6.41
C VAL A 97 11.76 1.03 -5.64
N VAL A 98 10.57 0.74 -6.16
CA VAL A 98 9.62 -0.20 -5.52
C VAL A 98 10.17 -1.62 -5.46
N TYR A 99 10.85 -2.09 -6.52
CA TYR A 99 11.50 -3.41 -6.49
C TYR A 99 12.50 -3.54 -5.34
N ASN A 100 13.38 -2.57 -5.17
CA ASN A 100 14.40 -2.61 -4.11
C ASN A 100 13.78 -2.44 -2.73
N GLU A 101 12.79 -1.57 -2.57
CA GLU A 101 12.04 -1.39 -1.33
C GLU A 101 11.37 -2.69 -0.90
N MET A 102 10.63 -3.32 -1.79
CA MET A 102 9.93 -4.57 -1.48
C MET A 102 10.88 -5.75 -1.27
N LYS A 103 12.00 -5.79 -1.99
CA LYS A 103 13.05 -6.76 -1.73
C LYS A 103 13.66 -6.59 -0.33
N GLY A 104 13.85 -5.34 0.11
CA GLY A 104 14.28 -5.02 1.48
C GLY A 104 13.23 -5.41 2.52
N ALA A 105 11.98 -5.02 2.32
CA ALA A 105 10.88 -5.35 3.22
C ALA A 105 10.73 -6.87 3.42
N MET A 106 10.75 -7.63 2.33
CA MET A 106 10.61 -9.10 2.37
C MET A 106 11.85 -9.85 2.85
N SER A 107 12.91 -9.15 3.24
CA SER A 107 14.03 -9.75 4.00
C SER A 107 13.72 -9.90 5.50
N SER A 108 12.70 -9.21 6.00
CA SER A 108 12.25 -9.32 7.40
C SER A 108 11.40 -10.58 7.62
N PRO A 109 11.74 -11.45 8.59
CA PRO A 109 10.92 -12.61 8.94
C PRO A 109 9.47 -12.25 9.30
N ASP A 110 9.26 -11.16 10.03
CA ASP A 110 7.93 -10.68 10.44
C ASP A 110 7.09 -10.26 9.24
N GLN A 111 7.69 -9.57 8.26
CA GLN A 111 7.00 -9.19 7.03
C GLN A 111 6.61 -10.42 6.20
N VAL A 112 7.49 -11.42 6.12
CA VAL A 112 7.19 -12.69 5.44
C VAL A 112 6.05 -13.41 6.15
N MET A 113 6.06 -13.46 7.49
CA MET A 113 4.98 -14.09 8.27
C MET A 113 3.65 -13.40 8.03
N VAL A 114 3.56 -12.08 8.20
CA VAL A 114 2.31 -11.31 7.99
C VAL A 114 1.80 -11.47 6.56
N ARG A 115 2.68 -11.36 5.58
CA ARG A 115 2.34 -11.53 4.16
C ARG A 115 1.78 -12.93 3.87
N SER A 116 2.44 -13.96 4.39
CA SER A 116 2.03 -15.37 4.21
C SER A 116 0.72 -15.68 4.94
N LEU A 117 0.54 -15.09 6.13
CA LEU A 117 -0.70 -15.18 6.89
C LEU A 117 -1.89 -14.61 6.09
N LEU A 118 -1.77 -13.38 5.58
CA LEU A 118 -2.84 -12.76 4.79
C LEU A 118 -3.15 -13.56 3.52
N ASN A 119 -2.13 -14.06 2.83
CA ASN A 119 -2.32 -14.94 1.67
C ASN A 119 -3.08 -16.22 2.01
N ALA A 120 -2.79 -16.85 3.16
CA ALA A 120 -3.45 -18.04 3.60
C ALA A 120 -4.88 -17.78 4.12
N LEU A 121 -5.10 -16.64 4.79
CA LEU A 121 -6.35 -16.30 5.44
C LEU A 121 -7.41 -15.77 4.46
N TYR A 122 -6.97 -15.06 3.41
CA TYR A 122 -7.83 -14.40 2.40
C TYR A 122 -7.57 -14.89 0.96
N PRO A 123 -7.56 -16.21 0.67
CA PRO A 123 -7.14 -16.72 -0.64
C PRO A 123 -8.04 -16.28 -1.80
N ASP A 124 -9.30 -15.91 -1.54
CA ASP A 124 -10.30 -15.64 -2.56
C ASP A 124 -10.53 -14.13 -2.79
N THR A 125 -9.81 -13.27 -2.09
CA THR A 125 -9.98 -11.81 -2.17
C THR A 125 -8.67 -11.09 -2.52
N THR A 126 -8.75 -9.78 -2.80
CA THR A 126 -7.58 -8.94 -3.05
C THR A 126 -6.60 -8.91 -1.88
N TYR A 127 -7.06 -9.16 -0.65
CA TYR A 127 -6.22 -9.15 0.55
C TYR A 127 -5.17 -10.28 0.58
N ARG A 128 -5.26 -11.28 -0.29
CA ARG A 128 -4.22 -12.29 -0.48
C ARG A 128 -2.92 -11.71 -1.05
N HIS A 129 -3.00 -10.57 -1.74
CA HIS A 129 -1.85 -9.97 -2.42
C HIS A 129 -1.06 -9.05 -1.49
N ASN A 130 0.26 -8.98 -1.72
CA ASN A 130 1.09 -7.97 -1.09
C ASN A 130 0.85 -6.61 -1.76
N SER A 131 0.28 -5.65 -1.03
CA SER A 131 -0.05 -4.31 -1.57
C SER A 131 1.19 -3.54 -2.04
N GLY A 132 2.34 -3.74 -1.40
CA GLY A 132 3.61 -3.16 -1.83
C GLY A 132 4.19 -3.83 -3.09
N GLY A 133 3.72 -5.02 -3.44
CA GLY A 133 4.22 -5.83 -4.56
C GLY A 133 5.12 -6.97 -4.10
N GLU A 134 5.02 -8.09 -4.80
CA GLU A 134 5.85 -9.27 -4.56
C GLU A 134 7.16 -9.15 -5.35
N PRO A 135 8.34 -9.11 -4.72
CA PRO A 135 9.62 -8.91 -5.41
C PRO A 135 9.87 -9.92 -6.54
N ALA A 136 9.39 -11.16 -6.39
CA ALA A 136 9.52 -12.18 -7.42
C ALA A 136 8.62 -11.93 -8.64
N VAL A 137 7.53 -11.15 -8.48
CA VAL A 137 6.53 -10.87 -9.53
C VAL A 137 6.78 -9.52 -10.20
N ILE A 138 7.25 -8.52 -9.45
CA ILE A 138 7.50 -7.17 -9.98
C ILE A 138 8.25 -7.17 -11.33
N PRO A 139 9.32 -7.98 -11.54
CA PRO A 139 10.04 -8.02 -12.81
C PRO A 139 9.23 -8.54 -14.01
N SER A 140 8.07 -9.14 -13.81
CA SER A 140 7.17 -9.60 -14.87
C SER A 140 6.11 -8.58 -15.27
N LEU A 141 5.98 -7.48 -14.54
CA LEU A 141 5.02 -6.42 -14.83
C LEU A 141 5.49 -5.58 -16.03
N THR A 142 4.52 -5.14 -16.83
CA THR A 142 4.80 -4.29 -18.00
C THR A 142 4.23 -2.88 -17.85
N HIS A 143 4.78 -1.95 -18.61
CA HIS A 143 4.29 -0.58 -18.68
C HIS A 143 2.83 -0.50 -19.15
N GLU A 144 2.45 -1.35 -20.12
CA GLU A 144 1.07 -1.45 -20.64
C GLU A 144 0.10 -1.93 -19.56
N GLN A 145 0.49 -2.89 -18.73
CA GLN A 145 -0.32 -3.34 -17.59
C GLN A 145 -0.54 -2.21 -16.58
N LEU A 146 0.49 -1.42 -16.30
CA LEU A 146 0.40 -0.26 -15.41
C LEU A 146 -0.59 0.77 -15.94
N LYS A 147 -0.51 1.13 -17.23
CA LYS A 147 -1.44 2.06 -17.89
C LYS A 147 -2.88 1.53 -17.89
N ALA A 148 -3.04 0.25 -18.22
CA ALA A 148 -4.37 -0.38 -18.22
C ALA A 148 -5.00 -0.41 -16.82
N PHE A 149 -4.19 -0.65 -15.78
CA PHE A 149 -4.65 -0.61 -14.39
C PHE A 149 -5.09 0.81 -13.99
N HIS A 150 -4.31 1.84 -14.33
CA HIS A 150 -4.69 3.22 -14.09
C HIS A 150 -6.01 3.56 -14.79
N ALA A 151 -6.12 3.32 -16.08
CA ALA A 151 -7.30 3.63 -16.87
C ALA A 151 -8.58 2.94 -16.33
N ARG A 152 -8.44 1.74 -15.76
CA ARG A 152 -9.56 0.99 -15.19
C ARG A 152 -9.98 1.48 -13.80
N HIS A 153 -9.01 1.81 -12.93
CA HIS A 153 -9.28 1.97 -11.49
C HIS A 153 -9.21 3.42 -11.01
N TYR A 154 -8.46 4.30 -11.68
CA TYR A 154 -8.30 5.71 -11.31
C TYR A 154 -9.36 6.57 -12.01
N HIS A 155 -10.60 6.35 -11.63
CA HIS A 155 -11.76 7.07 -12.16
C HIS A 155 -12.49 7.75 -11.00
N PRO A 156 -13.05 8.99 -11.17
CA PRO A 156 -13.77 9.68 -10.10
C PRO A 156 -14.93 8.89 -9.50
N SER A 157 -15.60 8.03 -10.28
CA SER A 157 -16.64 7.12 -9.76
C SER A 157 -16.09 6.03 -8.83
N ASN A 158 -14.78 5.83 -8.79
CA ASN A 158 -14.06 4.92 -7.91
C ASN A 158 -13.18 5.66 -6.89
N ALA A 159 -13.44 6.94 -6.64
CA ALA A 159 -12.63 7.79 -5.80
C ALA A 159 -13.44 8.37 -4.64
N PHE A 160 -12.77 8.53 -3.52
CA PHE A 160 -13.24 9.26 -2.36
C PHE A 160 -12.46 10.56 -2.21
N PHE A 161 -13.15 11.70 -2.26
CA PHE A 161 -12.55 13.00 -1.99
C PHE A 161 -12.89 13.39 -0.54
N TYR A 162 -11.88 13.35 0.32
CA TYR A 162 -12.00 13.71 1.72
C TYR A 162 -11.32 15.05 2.00
N THR A 163 -12.03 15.98 2.59
CA THR A 163 -11.49 17.28 3.01
C THR A 163 -11.82 17.53 4.48
N TYR A 164 -10.85 18.04 5.21
CA TYR A 164 -10.99 18.42 6.61
C TYR A 164 -10.39 19.82 6.86
N GLY A 165 -11.11 20.67 7.58
CA GLY A 165 -10.64 21.99 7.93
C GLY A 165 -11.76 23.04 7.92
N ASN A 166 -11.36 24.32 8.05
CA ASN A 166 -12.27 25.44 8.13
C ASN A 166 -12.47 26.20 6.80
N LEU A 167 -11.91 25.69 5.71
CA LEU A 167 -12.17 26.24 4.37
C LEU A 167 -13.53 25.82 3.85
N SER A 168 -14.10 26.62 2.94
CA SER A 168 -15.44 26.41 2.42
C SER A 168 -15.54 25.08 1.63
N LEU A 169 -16.46 24.19 2.04
CA LEU A 169 -16.76 22.98 1.29
C LEU A 169 -17.23 23.29 -0.14
N LYS A 170 -17.99 24.39 -0.33
CA LYS A 170 -18.44 24.82 -1.66
C LYS A 170 -17.26 25.12 -2.58
N ASP A 171 -16.20 25.75 -2.06
CA ASP A 171 -15.01 26.06 -2.85
C ASP A 171 -14.25 24.76 -3.21
N HIS A 172 -14.18 23.77 -2.29
CA HIS A 172 -13.57 22.47 -2.57
C HIS A 172 -14.33 21.73 -3.68
N LEU A 173 -15.66 21.65 -3.55
CA LEU A 173 -16.50 20.99 -4.56
C LEU A 173 -16.38 21.66 -5.93
N ALA A 174 -16.44 22.98 -5.99
CA ALA A 174 -16.27 23.73 -7.25
C ALA A 174 -14.87 23.51 -7.85
N PHE A 175 -13.85 23.43 -7.03
CA PHE A 175 -12.48 23.17 -7.49
C PHE A 175 -12.32 21.76 -8.06
N ILE A 176 -12.80 20.73 -7.35
CA ILE A 176 -12.75 19.33 -7.80
C ILE A 176 -13.58 19.14 -9.08
N GLU A 177 -14.79 19.74 -9.13
CA GLU A 177 -15.64 19.72 -10.33
C GLU A 177 -14.88 20.28 -11.54
N ALA A 178 -14.32 21.49 -11.41
CA ALA A 178 -13.63 22.16 -12.51
C ALA A 178 -12.36 21.45 -12.95
N ARG A 179 -11.65 20.78 -12.05
CA ARG A 179 -10.35 20.12 -12.32
C ARG A 179 -10.50 18.69 -12.79
N VAL A 180 -11.50 17.97 -12.30
CA VAL A 180 -11.62 16.52 -12.51
C VAL A 180 -12.98 16.13 -13.02
N LEU A 181 -14.07 16.36 -12.24
CA LEU A 181 -15.34 15.69 -12.49
C LEU A 181 -15.97 16.07 -13.83
N SER A 182 -15.82 17.34 -14.27
CA SER A 182 -16.33 17.81 -15.56
C SER A 182 -15.73 17.09 -16.78
N ARG A 183 -14.64 16.38 -16.61
CA ARG A 183 -13.95 15.62 -17.67
C ARG A 183 -14.36 14.15 -17.74
N PHE A 184 -15.18 13.68 -16.81
CA PHE A 184 -15.57 12.28 -16.71
C PHE A 184 -17.10 12.12 -16.72
N SER A 185 -17.57 11.03 -17.28
CA SER A 185 -18.95 10.58 -17.12
C SER A 185 -19.02 9.52 -16.02
N ARG A 186 -20.12 9.47 -15.27
CA ARG A 186 -20.30 8.46 -14.22
C ARG A 186 -20.27 7.04 -14.81
N ILE A 187 -19.54 6.15 -14.16
CA ILE A 187 -19.50 4.72 -14.47
C ILE A 187 -19.74 3.90 -13.19
N ASP A 188 -20.05 2.62 -13.35
CA ASP A 188 -19.92 1.63 -12.27
C ASP A 188 -18.51 1.03 -12.35
N PRO A 189 -17.65 1.26 -11.36
CA PRO A 189 -16.27 0.76 -11.39
C PRO A 189 -16.17 -0.77 -11.17
N GLY A 190 -17.21 -1.39 -10.60
CA GLY A 190 -17.24 -2.83 -10.33
C GLY A 190 -16.07 -3.32 -9.45
N THR A 191 -15.71 -2.54 -8.43
CA THR A 191 -14.51 -2.79 -7.59
C THR A 191 -14.82 -3.24 -6.17
N ASP A 192 -16.05 -3.63 -5.90
CA ASP A 192 -16.44 -4.18 -4.60
C ASP A 192 -15.64 -5.45 -4.29
N VAL A 193 -15.09 -5.51 -3.07
CA VAL A 193 -14.36 -6.68 -2.60
C VAL A 193 -15.37 -7.58 -1.85
N PRO A 194 -15.57 -8.83 -2.28
CA PRO A 194 -16.45 -9.75 -1.59
C PRO A 194 -15.86 -10.17 -0.23
N ALA A 195 -16.72 -10.58 0.69
CA ALA A 195 -16.28 -11.19 1.94
C ALA A 195 -15.55 -12.51 1.66
N GLN A 196 -14.47 -12.76 2.40
CA GLN A 196 -13.80 -14.07 2.36
C GLN A 196 -14.75 -15.14 2.93
N PRO A 197 -15.00 -16.24 2.22
CA PRO A 197 -15.73 -17.38 2.77
C PRO A 197 -15.07 -17.89 4.04
N ARG A 198 -15.90 -18.22 5.06
CA ARG A 198 -15.38 -18.68 6.35
C ARG A 198 -14.84 -20.10 6.25
N TRP A 199 -13.74 -20.32 6.93
CA TRP A 199 -13.18 -21.66 7.08
C TRP A 199 -14.07 -22.54 7.95
N THR A 200 -14.35 -23.74 7.48
CA THR A 200 -15.15 -24.72 8.22
C THR A 200 -14.30 -25.69 9.04
N VAL A 201 -13.01 -25.77 8.70
CA VAL A 201 -12.02 -26.59 9.42
C VAL A 201 -10.72 -25.79 9.57
N PRO A 202 -9.94 -26.02 10.65
CA PRO A 202 -8.62 -25.42 10.80
C PRO A 202 -7.71 -25.81 9.61
N LYS A 203 -6.90 -24.83 9.15
CA LYS A 203 -5.90 -25.03 8.13
C LYS A 203 -4.51 -24.74 8.70
N ALA A 204 -3.58 -25.67 8.56
CA ALA A 204 -2.19 -25.47 8.88
C ALA A 204 -1.39 -25.23 7.58
N VAL A 205 -0.53 -24.23 7.60
CA VAL A 205 0.36 -23.88 6.49
C VAL A 205 1.77 -23.65 7.00
N VAL A 206 2.76 -23.95 6.19
CA VAL A 206 4.18 -23.72 6.51
C VAL A 206 4.77 -22.87 5.39
N TYR A 207 5.46 -21.82 5.77
CA TYR A 207 6.20 -20.95 4.87
C TYR A 207 7.67 -20.87 5.33
N HIS A 208 8.53 -20.49 4.41
CA HIS A 208 9.95 -20.31 4.67
C HIS A 208 10.33 -18.85 4.46
N TYR A 209 11.24 -18.35 5.27
CA TYR A 209 11.82 -17.03 5.12
C TYR A 209 13.35 -17.11 5.01
N PRO A 210 14.00 -16.12 4.38
CA PRO A 210 15.44 -16.11 4.26
C PRO A 210 16.10 -15.89 5.62
N LEU A 211 17.15 -16.68 5.90
CA LEU A 211 17.99 -16.55 7.08
C LEU A 211 19.44 -16.33 6.61
N ASP A 212 20.18 -15.46 7.28
CA ASP A 212 21.60 -15.28 6.98
C ASP A 212 22.38 -16.57 7.28
N ARG A 213 23.37 -16.89 6.45
CA ARG A 213 24.18 -18.11 6.60
C ARG A 213 24.97 -18.16 7.89
N SER A 214 25.22 -17.01 8.51
CA SER A 214 25.92 -16.87 9.79
C SER A 214 25.00 -17.06 10.99
N GLU A 215 23.67 -17.07 10.81
CA GLU A 215 22.71 -17.23 11.89
C GLU A 215 22.42 -18.71 12.17
N ASP A 216 22.29 -19.04 13.46
CA ASP A 216 21.82 -20.35 13.89
C ASP A 216 20.31 -20.47 13.65
N PRO A 217 19.83 -21.46 12.89
CA PRO A 217 18.41 -21.68 12.66
C PRO A 217 17.65 -22.13 13.92
N GLU A 218 18.35 -22.59 14.95
CA GLU A 218 17.73 -22.95 16.22
C GLU A 218 17.05 -21.71 16.85
N LYS A 219 15.80 -21.83 17.25
CA LYS A 219 14.99 -20.75 17.82
C LYS A 219 14.60 -19.62 16.84
N LYS A 220 14.74 -19.85 15.54
CA LYS A 220 14.31 -18.90 14.48
C LYS A 220 12.94 -19.26 13.87
N TYR A 221 12.21 -20.13 14.52
CA TYR A 221 10.86 -20.48 14.10
C TYR A 221 9.86 -19.42 14.59
N GLN A 222 8.89 -19.11 13.72
CA GLN A 222 7.76 -18.26 14.07
C GLN A 222 6.46 -19.05 13.95
N ALA A 223 5.54 -18.87 14.86
CA ALA A 223 4.22 -19.46 14.81
C ALA A 223 3.14 -18.37 14.97
N CYS A 224 2.08 -18.48 14.21
CA CYS A 224 0.95 -17.57 14.27
C CYS A 224 -0.36 -18.36 14.19
N VAL A 225 -1.35 -17.94 14.95
CA VAL A 225 -2.73 -18.45 14.87
C VAL A 225 -3.64 -17.28 14.52
N ALA A 226 -4.52 -17.45 13.54
CA ALA A 226 -5.39 -16.39 13.07
C ALA A 226 -6.83 -16.88 12.83
N TRP A 227 -7.78 -15.97 12.97
CA TRP A 227 -9.20 -16.21 12.74
C TRP A 227 -9.81 -15.10 11.90
N LEU A 228 -10.80 -15.44 11.06
CA LEU A 228 -11.74 -14.48 10.50
C LEU A 228 -12.83 -14.22 11.56
N LEU A 229 -12.91 -13.01 12.04
CA LEU A 229 -13.86 -12.57 13.05
C LEU A 229 -15.09 -11.91 12.42
N ALA A 230 -15.44 -10.70 12.82
CA ALA A 230 -16.56 -9.94 12.29
C ALA A 230 -16.29 -9.38 10.89
N ASP A 231 -17.34 -9.09 10.13
CA ASP A 231 -17.25 -8.21 8.97
C ASP A 231 -16.92 -6.79 9.44
N ILE A 232 -15.99 -6.11 8.79
CA ILE A 232 -15.60 -4.75 9.15
C ILE A 232 -16.76 -3.75 9.05
N LYS A 233 -17.81 -4.06 8.30
CA LYS A 233 -19.04 -3.27 8.19
C LYS A 233 -19.93 -3.40 9.43
N ASP A 234 -19.76 -4.45 10.22
CA ASP A 234 -20.42 -4.58 11.53
C ASP A 234 -19.60 -3.85 12.59
N THR A 235 -19.84 -2.57 12.71
CA THR A 235 -19.09 -1.68 13.60
C THR A 235 -19.23 -2.06 15.09
N PHE A 236 -20.36 -2.65 15.49
CA PHE A 236 -20.57 -3.11 16.86
C PHE A 236 -19.70 -4.34 17.17
N GLU A 237 -19.75 -5.36 16.32
CA GLU A 237 -18.92 -6.56 16.49
C GLU A 237 -17.41 -6.24 16.38
N VAL A 238 -17.02 -5.31 15.54
CA VAL A 238 -15.63 -4.81 15.47
C VAL A 238 -15.21 -4.17 16.79
N LEU A 239 -16.06 -3.32 17.38
CA LEU A 239 -15.78 -2.71 18.68
C LEU A 239 -15.70 -3.77 19.79
N VAL A 240 -16.65 -4.71 19.84
CA VAL A 240 -16.63 -5.83 20.81
C VAL A 240 -15.34 -6.62 20.69
N THR A 241 -14.92 -6.94 19.46
CA THR A 241 -13.67 -7.67 19.20
C THR A 241 -12.45 -6.89 19.68
N ALA A 242 -12.39 -5.59 19.46
CA ALA A 242 -11.29 -4.74 19.93
C ALA A 242 -11.22 -4.68 21.47
N VAL A 243 -12.38 -4.64 22.15
CA VAL A 243 -12.42 -4.71 23.61
C VAL A 243 -11.93 -6.08 24.11
N ILE A 244 -12.36 -7.16 23.48
CA ILE A 244 -11.92 -8.52 23.82
C ILE A 244 -10.41 -8.67 23.63
N GLU A 245 -9.86 -8.13 22.54
CA GLU A 245 -8.41 -8.10 22.30
C GLU A 245 -7.67 -7.42 23.45
N GLN A 246 -8.11 -6.22 23.87
CA GLN A 246 -7.50 -5.52 25.01
C GLN A 246 -7.57 -6.32 26.32
N VAL A 247 -8.67 -6.99 26.57
CA VAL A 247 -8.79 -7.85 27.76
C VAL A 247 -7.83 -9.03 27.70
N LEU A 248 -7.70 -9.67 26.54
CA LEU A 248 -6.92 -10.91 26.39
C LEU A 248 -5.42 -10.69 26.29
N ILE A 249 -4.96 -9.63 25.59
CA ILE A 249 -3.54 -9.42 25.26
C ILE A 249 -3.02 -8.00 25.49
N GLY A 250 -3.85 -7.06 25.90
CA GLY A 250 -3.53 -5.62 25.95
C GLY A 250 -2.42 -5.22 26.94
N ASN A 251 -2.13 -6.04 27.95
CA ASN A 251 -1.07 -5.78 28.91
C ASN A 251 -0.48 -7.08 29.50
N ALA A 252 0.62 -6.98 30.27
CA ALA A 252 1.33 -8.14 30.81
C ALA A 252 0.50 -9.02 31.77
N ALA A 253 -0.55 -8.48 32.38
CA ALA A 253 -1.47 -9.23 33.27
C ALA A 253 -2.65 -9.83 32.52
N SER A 254 -2.82 -9.51 31.25
CA SER A 254 -3.90 -10.07 30.43
C SER A 254 -3.77 -11.59 30.29
N PRO A 255 -4.87 -12.35 30.40
CA PRO A 255 -4.82 -13.80 30.62
C PRO A 255 -4.12 -14.57 29.51
N LEU A 256 -4.37 -14.25 28.25
CA LEU A 256 -3.74 -14.94 27.13
C LEU A 256 -2.26 -14.55 27.01
N ARG A 257 -1.94 -13.28 27.18
CA ARG A 257 -0.55 -12.82 27.15
C ARG A 257 0.26 -13.46 28.29
N LYS A 258 -0.31 -13.50 29.50
CA LYS A 258 0.34 -14.15 30.62
C LYS A 258 0.56 -15.64 30.35
N ALA A 259 -0.42 -16.36 29.83
CA ALA A 259 -0.29 -17.78 29.52
C ALA A 259 0.81 -18.02 28.44
N LEU A 260 0.91 -17.19 27.42
CA LEU A 260 1.97 -17.28 26.41
C LEU A 260 3.35 -17.06 27.03
N MET A 261 3.51 -16.04 27.88
CA MET A 261 4.77 -15.76 28.57
C MET A 261 5.17 -16.89 29.55
N ASP A 262 4.23 -17.37 30.33
CA ASP A 262 4.47 -18.45 31.30
C ASP A 262 4.82 -19.79 30.63
N SER A 263 4.38 -20.00 29.40
CA SER A 263 4.69 -21.21 28.62
C SER A 263 6.17 -21.34 28.26
N GLN A 264 6.91 -20.24 28.20
CA GLN A 264 8.31 -20.16 27.77
C GLN A 264 8.59 -20.79 26.38
N LEU A 265 7.55 -20.97 25.55
CA LEU A 265 7.66 -21.53 24.21
C LEU A 265 8.19 -20.52 23.18
N GLY A 266 8.17 -19.23 23.50
CA GLY A 266 8.59 -18.16 22.61
C GLY A 266 9.03 -16.90 23.35
N THR A 267 9.54 -15.95 22.60
CA THR A 267 9.82 -14.58 23.03
C THR A 267 8.72 -13.68 22.48
N ALA A 268 7.76 -13.30 23.28
CA ALA A 268 6.68 -12.40 22.89
C ALA A 268 7.04 -10.94 23.19
#